data_6d65394e329cb632d0a61f6f7437c343
#
_entry.id   6d65394e329cb632d0a61f6f7437c343
#
_cell.length_a   1.000
_cell.length_b   1.000
_cell.length_c   1.000
_cell.angle_alpha   90.00
_cell.angle_beta   90.00
_cell.angle_gamma   90.00
#
_symmetry.space_group_name_H-M   'P 1'
#
loop_
_entity.id
_entity.type
_entity.pdbx_description
1 polymer ?
#
loop_
_entity_poly.entity_id
_entity_poly.type
_entity_poly.pdbx_seq_one_letter_code
_entity_poly.pdbx_strand_id
1 'polypeptide(L)'
;MKKFSCILILLFFVLFSAQVYGKERKVNFVYVSWTGVTLKTEIAKYILGKLGYTVSAKLVSVPICYMALKTKNVDIFLGNWMPVQREIYEKYKNHIVKLATNMDGAIYTLAVPKYVYEAGVKHFKDLDRHKDKFNAKIYGLEEGNMGNEVIRYMINNNLFSLKDWELVVSSEPAMLSQVKYMISQKKWVAFLGWQPHHMNIMFDMAYLDGSTKETFGENNGESIVNTIVRVDFVEEYPNVSTFLKNLKFSVDSINKMMLELYKDKSLEPKDVAVKWLNENKSLLKKWLKGVKTADGKGDAYKIVMDSFLN
;
A
#
# COMPACT_ATOMS: atom_id res chain seq x y z
N MET A 1 -35.60 51.83 -15.80
CA MET A 1 -35.01 51.16 -14.63
C MET A 1 -35.06 49.64 -14.63
N LYS A 2 -35.97 48.95 -15.42
CA LYS A 2 -36.07 47.47 -15.41
C LYS A 2 -35.00 46.73 -16.26
N LYS A 3 -34.33 47.39 -17.22
CA LYS A 3 -33.29 46.72 -18.03
C LYS A 3 -31.89 46.61 -17.40
N PHE A 4 -31.59 47.48 -16.40
CA PHE A 4 -30.28 47.43 -15.73
C PHE A 4 -30.21 46.29 -14.68
N SER A 5 -31.37 45.90 -14.11
CA SER A 5 -31.41 44.85 -13.08
C SER A 5 -31.14 43.44 -13.66
N CYS A 6 -31.55 43.17 -14.89
CA CYS A 6 -31.30 41.87 -15.54
C CYS A 6 -29.85 41.61 -15.92
N ILE A 7 -29.14 42.71 -16.33
CA ILE A 7 -27.71 42.60 -16.69
C ILE A 7 -26.84 42.36 -15.43
N LEU A 8 -27.21 42.96 -14.30
CA LEU A 8 -26.48 42.74 -13.04
C LEU A 8 -26.63 41.31 -12.51
N ILE A 9 -27.81 40.73 -12.67
CA ILE A 9 -28.09 39.35 -12.25
C ILE A 9 -27.33 38.36 -13.17
N LEU A 10 -27.26 38.59 -14.47
CA LEU A 10 -26.49 37.75 -15.40
C LEU A 10 -24.98 37.83 -15.13
N LEU A 11 -24.46 39.03 -14.83
CA LEU A 11 -23.04 39.18 -14.44
C LEU A 11 -22.70 38.47 -13.11
N PHE A 12 -23.65 38.49 -12.14
CA PHE A 12 -23.45 37.78 -10.88
C PHE A 12 -23.48 36.26 -11.06
N PHE A 13 -24.31 35.72 -11.97
CA PHE A 13 -24.36 34.30 -12.29
C PHE A 13 -23.12 33.81 -13.06
N VAL A 14 -22.55 34.65 -13.95
CA VAL A 14 -21.34 34.34 -14.70
C VAL A 14 -20.09 34.40 -13.78
N LEU A 15 -20.06 35.30 -12.81
CA LEU A 15 -18.98 35.36 -11.80
C LEU A 15 -19.05 34.19 -10.80
N PHE A 16 -20.25 33.70 -10.47
CA PHE A 16 -20.41 32.53 -9.58
C PHE A 16 -20.04 31.22 -10.27
N SER A 17 -20.29 31.10 -11.59
CA SER A 17 -19.85 29.92 -12.35
C SER A 17 -18.33 29.89 -12.61
N ALA A 18 -17.66 31.03 -12.64
CA ALA A 18 -16.21 31.11 -12.79
C ALA A 18 -15.44 30.74 -11.50
N GLN A 19 -16.04 30.91 -10.31
CA GLN A 19 -15.41 30.52 -9.03
C GLN A 19 -15.44 29.01 -8.73
N VAL A 20 -16.31 28.24 -9.39
CA VAL A 20 -16.37 26.78 -9.19
C VAL A 20 -15.27 26.02 -9.93
N TYR A 21 -14.64 26.63 -10.95
CA TYR A 21 -13.59 25.97 -11.76
C TYR A 21 -12.15 26.17 -11.22
N GLY A 22 -11.96 26.94 -10.13
CA GLY A 22 -10.65 27.23 -9.56
C GLY A 22 -10.24 26.33 -8.38
N LYS A 23 -11.08 25.39 -7.94
CA LYS A 23 -10.87 24.63 -6.71
C LYS A 23 -10.00 23.39 -6.96
N GLU A 24 -8.83 23.54 -6.44
CA GLU A 24 -7.81 22.54 -6.08
C GLU A 24 -7.42 21.44 -7.07
N ARG A 25 -6.32 21.70 -7.76
CA ARG A 25 -5.52 20.70 -8.51
C ARG A 25 -4.50 19.98 -7.62
N LYS A 26 -4.57 20.15 -6.29
CA LYS A 26 -3.58 19.59 -5.36
C LYS A 26 -4.09 18.27 -4.77
N VAL A 27 -3.29 17.21 -4.89
CA VAL A 27 -3.60 15.87 -4.38
C VAL A 27 -2.45 15.41 -3.50
N ASN A 28 -2.75 15.02 -2.26
CA ASN A 28 -1.75 14.67 -1.27
C ASN A 28 -1.86 13.20 -0.89
N PHE A 29 -0.83 12.42 -1.24
CA PHE A 29 -0.69 11.04 -0.79
C PHE A 29 -0.02 10.97 0.58
N VAL A 30 -0.31 9.90 1.28
CA VAL A 30 0.47 9.41 2.40
C VAL A 30 0.92 7.99 2.12
N TYR A 31 2.12 7.63 2.55
CA TYR A 31 2.63 6.27 2.37
C TYR A 31 3.60 5.90 3.49
N VAL A 32 3.91 4.62 3.58
CA VAL A 32 4.88 4.04 4.51
C VAL A 32 6.12 3.58 3.75
N SER A 33 7.20 3.24 4.46
CA SER A 33 8.49 2.89 3.85
C SER A 33 8.52 1.56 3.06
N TRP A 34 7.39 0.84 3.00
CA TRP A 34 7.35 -0.44 2.26
C TRP A 34 7.50 -0.22 0.76
N THR A 35 8.40 -0.99 0.17
CA THR A 35 8.78 -0.84 -1.24
C THR A 35 7.57 -0.91 -2.19
N GLY A 36 6.63 -1.84 -1.95
CA GLY A 36 5.46 -2.03 -2.82
C GLY A 36 4.50 -0.84 -2.84
N VAL A 37 4.21 -0.21 -1.68
CA VAL A 37 3.32 0.96 -1.63
C VAL A 37 4.02 2.20 -2.16
N THR A 38 5.34 2.31 -1.99
CA THR A 38 6.15 3.38 -2.57
C THR A 38 6.03 3.37 -4.10
N LEU A 39 6.25 2.23 -4.74
CA LEU A 39 6.09 2.07 -6.19
C LEU A 39 4.70 2.42 -6.69
N LYS A 40 3.65 1.94 -6.02
CA LYS A 40 2.26 2.29 -6.37
C LYS A 40 2.01 3.79 -6.25
N THR A 41 2.54 4.43 -5.23
CA THR A 41 2.42 5.86 -5.01
C THR A 41 3.15 6.66 -6.09
N GLU A 42 4.36 6.26 -6.48
CA GLU A 42 5.10 6.92 -7.56
C GLU A 42 4.40 6.80 -8.91
N ILE A 43 3.81 5.65 -9.22
CA ILE A 43 2.97 5.46 -10.42
C ILE A 43 1.79 6.44 -10.41
N ALA A 44 1.06 6.52 -9.31
CA ALA A 44 -0.09 7.41 -9.20
C ALA A 44 0.31 8.89 -9.30
N LYS A 45 1.41 9.28 -8.64
CA LYS A 45 1.98 10.63 -8.71
C LYS A 45 2.37 11.01 -10.14
N TYR A 46 3.07 10.12 -10.85
CA TYR A 46 3.48 10.36 -12.22
C TYR A 46 2.28 10.63 -13.12
N ILE A 47 1.29 9.73 -13.10
CA ILE A 47 0.10 9.84 -13.94
C ILE A 47 -0.67 11.13 -13.62
N LEU A 48 -1.00 11.38 -12.35
CA LEU A 48 -1.73 12.58 -11.94
C LEU A 48 -0.96 13.86 -12.25
N GLY A 49 0.36 13.87 -12.09
CA GLY A 49 1.22 14.99 -12.47
C GLY A 49 1.12 15.32 -13.97
N LYS A 50 1.15 14.27 -14.84
CA LYS A 50 0.96 14.46 -16.31
C LYS A 50 -0.45 14.95 -16.66
N LEU A 51 -1.44 14.63 -15.83
CA LEU A 51 -2.80 15.14 -16.00
C LEU A 51 -2.99 16.58 -15.51
N GLY A 52 -1.96 17.21 -14.96
CA GLY A 52 -1.98 18.61 -14.52
C GLY A 52 -2.35 18.84 -13.07
N TYR A 53 -2.33 17.78 -12.23
CA TYR A 53 -2.46 17.91 -10.78
C TYR A 53 -1.11 18.23 -10.13
N THR A 54 -1.13 19.06 -9.09
CA THR A 54 0.01 19.21 -8.17
C THR A 54 -0.05 18.09 -7.16
N VAL A 55 0.91 17.17 -7.20
CA VAL A 55 0.89 15.96 -6.37
C VAL A 55 2.02 15.96 -5.36
N SER A 56 1.69 15.68 -4.10
CA SER A 56 2.67 15.46 -3.03
C SER A 56 2.46 14.10 -2.37
N ALA A 57 3.50 13.58 -1.70
CA ALA A 57 3.41 12.38 -0.88
C ALA A 57 4.25 12.54 0.38
N LYS A 58 3.73 12.08 1.52
CA LYS A 58 4.42 12.12 2.82
C LYS A 58 4.65 10.72 3.35
N LEU A 59 5.90 10.44 3.72
CA LEU A 59 6.31 9.19 4.37
C LEU A 59 6.04 9.30 5.87
N VAL A 60 5.25 8.37 6.42
CA VAL A 60 4.93 8.28 7.85
C VAL A 60 4.64 6.83 8.25
N SER A 61 4.39 6.55 9.54
CA SER A 61 3.93 5.22 9.99
C SER A 61 2.45 4.97 9.70
N VAL A 62 2.01 3.70 9.73
CA VAL A 62 0.60 3.32 9.49
C VAL A 62 -0.38 4.09 10.38
N PRO A 63 -0.20 4.20 11.70
CA PRO A 63 -1.13 4.96 12.55
C PRO A 63 -1.24 6.44 12.14
N ILE A 64 -0.13 7.04 11.72
CA ILE A 64 -0.11 8.43 11.26
C ILE A 64 -0.79 8.59 9.90
N CYS A 65 -0.74 7.58 9.00
CA CYS A 65 -1.51 7.59 7.75
C CYS A 65 -3.02 7.78 8.04
N TYR A 66 -3.56 6.98 8.94
CA TYR A 66 -4.98 7.05 9.29
C TYR A 66 -5.35 8.36 10.01
N MET A 67 -4.49 8.84 10.91
CA MET A 67 -4.70 10.13 11.57
C MET A 67 -4.69 11.28 10.57
N ALA A 68 -3.76 11.29 9.62
CA ALA A 68 -3.64 12.33 8.61
C ALA A 68 -4.83 12.36 7.64
N LEU A 69 -5.39 11.19 7.28
CA LEU A 69 -6.65 11.10 6.53
C LEU A 69 -7.83 11.65 7.34
N LYS A 70 -7.95 11.28 8.64
CA LYS A 70 -8.98 11.81 9.53
C LYS A 70 -8.94 13.33 9.64
N THR A 71 -7.74 13.90 9.79
CA THR A 71 -7.54 15.36 9.93
C THR A 71 -7.52 16.09 8.60
N LYS A 72 -7.73 15.39 7.47
CA LYS A 72 -7.73 15.91 6.10
C LYS A 72 -6.42 16.60 5.69
N ASN A 73 -5.32 16.29 6.36
CA ASN A 73 -3.97 16.76 6.00
C ASN A 73 -3.40 16.06 4.76
N VAL A 74 -3.98 14.90 4.44
CA VAL A 74 -3.70 14.10 3.24
C VAL A 74 -4.99 13.52 2.69
N ASP A 75 -4.95 13.05 1.46
CA ASP A 75 -6.15 12.63 0.73
C ASP A 75 -6.23 11.13 0.54
N ILE A 76 -5.09 10.45 0.27
CA ILE A 76 -5.05 9.10 -0.29
C ILE A 76 -3.97 8.25 0.38
N PHE A 77 -4.32 6.99 0.70
CA PHE A 77 -3.38 5.93 1.08
C PHE A 77 -3.63 4.66 0.27
N LEU A 78 -2.61 4.16 -0.44
CA LEU A 78 -2.66 2.99 -1.32
C LEU A 78 -2.24 1.68 -0.63
N GLY A 79 -2.06 1.71 0.69
CA GLY A 79 -1.46 0.63 1.47
C GLY A 79 -2.33 0.05 2.59
N ASN A 80 -3.66 0.11 2.46
CA ASN A 80 -4.54 -0.53 3.44
C ASN A 80 -4.60 -2.04 3.22
N TRP A 81 -3.76 -2.78 3.95
CA TRP A 81 -3.68 -4.25 3.93
C TRP A 81 -4.76 -4.85 4.83
N MET A 82 -5.66 -5.62 4.27
CA MET A 82 -6.72 -6.31 5.02
C MET A 82 -6.55 -7.82 4.91
N PRO A 83 -6.75 -8.56 6.01
CA PRO A 83 -7.41 -8.13 7.26
C PRO A 83 -6.50 -7.53 8.34
N VAL A 84 -5.17 -7.53 8.19
CA VAL A 84 -4.23 -7.17 9.26
C VAL A 84 -4.42 -5.74 9.81
N GLN A 85 -4.88 -4.79 8.99
CA GLN A 85 -5.19 -3.42 9.40
C GLN A 85 -6.66 -3.23 9.83
N ARG A 86 -7.40 -4.32 10.11
CA ARG A 86 -8.84 -4.23 10.46
C ARG A 86 -9.08 -3.36 11.68
N GLU A 87 -8.32 -3.56 12.75
CA GLU A 87 -8.52 -2.83 14.00
C GLU A 87 -8.38 -1.32 13.83
N ILE A 88 -7.29 -0.89 13.22
CA ILE A 88 -7.08 0.53 12.95
C ILE A 88 -8.08 1.08 11.91
N TYR A 89 -8.46 0.28 10.91
CA TYR A 89 -9.49 0.67 9.95
C TYR A 89 -10.84 0.94 10.64
N GLU A 90 -11.30 0.04 11.50
CA GLU A 90 -12.54 0.19 12.25
C GLU A 90 -12.55 1.43 13.18
N LYS A 91 -11.39 1.72 13.81
CA LYS A 91 -11.20 2.93 14.63
C LYS A 91 -11.44 4.22 13.85
N TYR A 92 -11.11 4.24 12.56
CA TYR A 92 -11.16 5.44 11.71
C TYR A 92 -12.25 5.38 10.63
N LYS A 93 -13.08 4.34 10.56
CA LYS A 93 -14.05 4.09 9.48
C LYS A 93 -15.01 5.23 9.15
N ASN A 94 -15.36 6.05 10.15
CA ASN A 94 -16.25 7.20 9.96
C ASN A 94 -15.55 8.42 9.34
N HIS A 95 -14.23 8.36 9.16
CA HIS A 95 -13.40 9.45 8.62
C HIS A 95 -12.72 9.10 7.30
N ILE A 96 -12.84 7.86 6.87
CA ILE A 96 -12.20 7.32 5.67
C ILE A 96 -13.19 6.54 4.82
N VAL A 97 -12.91 6.44 3.54
CA VAL A 97 -13.69 5.64 2.58
C VAL A 97 -12.76 4.60 1.94
N LYS A 98 -13.16 3.33 1.97
CA LYS A 98 -12.57 2.32 1.09
C LYS A 98 -13.03 2.61 -0.33
N LEU A 99 -12.14 3.14 -1.16
CA LEU A 99 -12.48 3.55 -2.51
C LEU A 99 -12.48 2.37 -3.48
N ALA A 100 -11.47 1.51 -3.39
CA ALA A 100 -11.33 0.32 -4.23
C ALA A 100 -10.34 -0.68 -3.61
N THR A 101 -10.39 -1.94 -4.02
CA THR A 101 -9.28 -2.87 -3.85
C THR A 101 -8.31 -2.63 -5.01
N ASN A 102 -7.06 -2.24 -4.71
CA ASN A 102 -6.04 -1.97 -5.71
C ASN A 102 -5.13 -3.18 -5.98
N MET A 103 -5.17 -4.21 -5.13
CA MET A 103 -4.47 -5.48 -5.33
C MET A 103 -5.17 -6.58 -4.54
N ASP A 104 -5.37 -7.73 -5.16
CA ASP A 104 -5.84 -8.99 -4.58
C ASP A 104 -4.78 -10.09 -4.73
N GLY A 105 -5.01 -11.25 -4.12
CA GLY A 105 -4.07 -12.37 -4.13
C GLY A 105 -2.77 -12.10 -3.37
N ALA A 106 -2.76 -11.12 -2.49
CA ALA A 106 -1.64 -10.86 -1.58
C ALA A 106 -1.64 -11.88 -0.43
N ILE A 107 -0.47 -12.07 0.21
CA ILE A 107 -0.32 -12.87 1.42
C ILE A 107 0.40 -12.01 2.45
N TYR A 108 -0.01 -12.11 3.72
CA TYR A 108 0.71 -11.51 4.84
C TYR A 108 0.52 -12.36 6.09
N THR A 109 1.60 -13.01 6.54
CA THR A 109 1.57 -13.91 7.71
C THR A 109 3.00 -14.19 8.18
N LEU A 110 3.17 -15.16 9.11
CA LEU A 110 4.50 -15.63 9.49
C LEU A 110 5.08 -16.56 8.41
N ALA A 111 6.39 -16.50 8.25
CA ALA A 111 7.15 -17.32 7.34
C ALA A 111 8.39 -17.90 8.02
N VAL A 112 8.88 -19.00 7.46
CA VAL A 112 10.13 -19.65 7.86
C VAL A 112 10.92 -20.07 6.60
N PRO A 113 12.24 -20.28 6.69
CA PRO A 113 12.99 -20.89 5.59
C PRO A 113 12.43 -22.28 5.23
N LYS A 114 12.52 -22.66 3.97
CA LYS A 114 11.98 -23.91 3.45
C LYS A 114 12.49 -25.15 4.20
N TYR A 115 13.78 -25.18 4.53
CA TYR A 115 14.36 -26.28 5.31
C TYR A 115 13.79 -26.39 6.73
N VAL A 116 13.31 -25.28 7.33
CA VAL A 116 12.62 -25.28 8.63
C VAL A 116 11.20 -25.84 8.47
N TYR A 117 10.51 -25.43 7.40
CA TYR A 117 9.19 -25.93 7.07
C TYR A 117 9.21 -27.45 6.83
N GLU A 118 10.21 -27.94 6.08
CA GLU A 118 10.42 -29.38 5.78
C GLU A 118 10.83 -30.15 7.04
N ALA A 119 11.47 -29.51 8.01
CA ALA A 119 11.77 -30.09 9.31
C ALA A 119 10.56 -30.21 10.25
N GLY A 120 9.35 -29.84 9.79
CA GLY A 120 8.07 -30.05 10.49
C GLY A 120 7.43 -28.79 11.08
N VAL A 121 7.99 -27.60 10.88
CA VAL A 121 7.36 -26.33 11.30
C VAL A 121 6.46 -25.83 10.18
N LYS A 122 5.20 -26.25 10.16
CA LYS A 122 4.23 -25.92 9.12
C LYS A 122 3.11 -24.99 9.58
N HIS A 123 2.87 -24.95 10.88
CA HIS A 123 1.76 -24.23 11.48
C HIS A 123 2.27 -23.38 12.66
N PHE A 124 1.60 -22.28 13.00
CA PHE A 124 1.96 -21.45 14.16
C PHE A 124 2.16 -22.26 15.45
N LYS A 125 1.30 -23.25 15.70
CA LYS A 125 1.41 -24.16 16.86
C LYS A 125 2.70 -25.00 16.89
N ASP A 126 3.41 -25.12 15.78
CA ASP A 126 4.63 -25.91 15.70
C ASP A 126 5.86 -25.12 16.17
N LEU A 127 5.76 -23.77 16.23
CA LEU A 127 6.86 -22.89 16.60
C LEU A 127 7.39 -23.21 18.00
N ASP A 128 6.50 -23.30 19.00
CA ASP A 128 6.90 -23.46 20.40
C ASP A 128 7.58 -24.81 20.70
N ARG A 129 7.25 -25.88 19.96
CA ARG A 129 7.95 -27.16 20.06
C ARG A 129 9.45 -27.07 19.75
N HIS A 130 9.84 -26.03 19.04
CA HIS A 130 11.20 -25.82 18.59
C HIS A 130 11.75 -24.46 19.06
N LYS A 131 11.18 -23.91 20.13
CA LYS A 131 11.49 -22.61 20.72
C LYS A 131 12.98 -22.30 20.77
N ASP A 132 13.78 -23.25 21.29
CA ASP A 132 15.23 -23.07 21.46
C ASP A 132 15.96 -22.88 20.12
N LYS A 133 15.51 -23.55 19.03
CA LYS A 133 16.10 -23.39 17.70
C LYS A 133 15.85 -22.01 17.10
N PHE A 134 14.74 -21.37 17.48
CA PHE A 134 14.37 -20.01 17.08
C PHE A 134 14.90 -18.96 18.06
N ASN A 135 15.54 -19.36 19.18
CA ASN A 135 15.88 -18.49 20.30
C ASN A 135 14.65 -17.72 20.84
N ALA A 136 13.47 -18.33 20.75
CA ALA A 136 12.17 -17.74 21.10
C ALA A 136 11.91 -16.37 20.43
N LYS A 137 12.31 -16.17 19.17
CA LYS A 137 12.21 -14.87 18.48
C LYS A 137 11.42 -14.95 17.19
N ILE A 138 10.56 -13.95 17.00
CA ILE A 138 9.88 -13.67 15.74
C ILE A 138 10.34 -12.31 15.24
N TYR A 139 10.83 -12.23 14.01
CA TYR A 139 11.34 -10.99 13.42
C TYR A 139 10.23 -10.25 12.70
N GLY A 140 9.93 -9.05 13.19
CA GLY A 140 8.90 -8.17 12.69
C GLY A 140 9.45 -6.97 11.92
N LEU A 141 8.57 -6.02 11.66
CA LEU A 141 8.84 -4.79 10.91
C LEU A 141 8.98 -3.59 11.85
N GLU A 142 8.96 -2.39 11.28
CA GLU A 142 9.09 -1.12 12.02
C GLU A 142 7.96 -0.94 13.05
N GLU A 143 8.20 -0.13 14.06
CA GLU A 143 7.22 0.19 15.09
C GLU A 143 5.96 0.82 14.47
N GLY A 144 4.79 0.44 14.97
CA GLY A 144 3.49 0.83 14.42
C GLY A 144 3.04 0.00 13.22
N ASN A 145 3.78 -1.06 12.84
CA ASN A 145 3.32 -2.03 11.85
C ASN A 145 2.24 -2.94 12.45
N MET A 146 1.12 -3.09 11.77
CA MET A 146 -0.01 -3.88 12.27
C MET A 146 0.29 -5.38 12.38
N GLY A 147 1.20 -5.92 11.59
CA GLY A 147 1.67 -7.31 11.75
C GLY A 147 2.42 -7.51 13.07
N ASN A 148 3.17 -6.51 13.53
CA ASN A 148 3.78 -6.53 14.85
C ASN A 148 2.72 -6.57 15.96
N GLU A 149 1.63 -5.81 15.81
CA GLU A 149 0.54 -5.80 16.79
C GLU A 149 -0.16 -7.17 16.85
N VAL A 150 -0.34 -7.84 15.71
CA VAL A 150 -0.83 -9.23 15.67
C VAL A 150 0.12 -10.17 16.42
N ILE A 151 1.43 -10.08 16.21
CA ILE A 151 2.40 -10.92 16.92
C ILE A 151 2.38 -10.61 18.43
N ARG A 152 2.35 -9.33 18.84
CA ARG A 152 2.19 -8.95 20.25
C ARG A 152 0.92 -9.50 20.86
N TYR A 153 -0.19 -9.44 20.12
CA TYR A 153 -1.44 -10.04 20.55
C TYR A 153 -1.32 -11.56 20.77
N MET A 154 -0.66 -12.27 19.85
CA MET A 154 -0.41 -13.70 19.98
C MET A 154 0.43 -14.04 21.21
N ILE A 155 1.50 -13.27 21.46
CA ILE A 155 2.40 -13.42 22.60
C ILE A 155 1.66 -13.13 23.92
N ASN A 156 1.02 -11.97 24.02
CA ASN A 156 0.36 -11.49 25.24
C ASN A 156 -0.83 -12.37 25.67
N ASN A 157 -1.52 -12.98 24.70
CA ASN A 157 -2.65 -13.89 24.96
C ASN A 157 -2.25 -15.37 24.94
N ASN A 158 -0.96 -15.67 24.89
CA ASN A 158 -0.43 -17.03 24.82
C ASN A 158 -1.04 -17.89 23.70
N LEU A 159 -1.38 -17.27 22.57
CA LEU A 159 -1.84 -18.03 21.41
C LEU A 159 -0.70 -18.90 20.89
N PHE A 160 -1.01 -20.12 20.52
CA PHE A 160 -0.03 -21.09 20.01
C PHE A 160 1.16 -21.36 20.95
N SER A 161 0.97 -21.13 22.27
CA SER A 161 1.99 -21.24 23.33
C SER A 161 3.16 -20.24 23.21
N LEU A 162 2.92 -19.07 22.62
CA LEU A 162 3.97 -18.09 22.33
C LEU A 162 4.27 -17.09 23.46
N LYS A 163 3.74 -17.25 24.69
CA LYS A 163 3.89 -16.27 25.80
C LYS A 163 5.33 -15.91 26.14
N ASP A 164 6.26 -16.84 25.94
CA ASP A 164 7.68 -16.66 26.27
C ASP A 164 8.52 -16.29 25.02
N TRP A 165 7.88 -15.87 23.96
CA TRP A 165 8.54 -15.43 22.74
C TRP A 165 8.72 -13.92 22.72
N GLU A 166 9.73 -13.46 21.97
CA GLU A 166 10.07 -12.05 21.78
C GLU A 166 9.82 -11.63 20.35
N LEU A 167 9.15 -10.49 20.16
CA LEU A 167 9.08 -9.83 18.87
C LEU A 167 10.30 -8.92 18.70
N VAL A 168 11.13 -9.19 17.69
CA VAL A 168 12.25 -8.34 17.31
C VAL A 168 11.80 -7.34 16.26
N VAL A 169 11.70 -6.08 16.65
CA VAL A 169 11.24 -4.97 15.78
C VAL A 169 12.41 -4.34 15.05
N SER A 170 12.29 -4.18 13.74
CA SER A 170 13.28 -3.48 12.92
C SER A 170 12.66 -2.97 11.60
N SER A 171 13.40 -2.19 10.81
CA SER A 171 12.93 -1.80 9.46
C SER A 171 12.89 -3.00 8.51
N GLU A 172 12.07 -2.91 7.43
CA GLU A 172 12.01 -3.93 6.35
C GLU A 172 13.43 -4.34 5.88
N PRO A 173 14.35 -3.44 5.50
CA PRO A 173 15.69 -3.84 5.07
C PRO A 173 16.52 -4.52 6.16
N ALA A 174 16.39 -4.09 7.42
CA ALA A 174 17.14 -4.67 8.54
C ALA A 174 16.63 -6.08 8.86
N MET A 175 15.31 -6.29 8.90
CA MET A 175 14.70 -7.60 9.09
C MET A 175 15.15 -8.57 7.98
N LEU A 176 15.07 -8.16 6.72
CA LEU A 176 15.50 -8.99 5.58
C LEU A 176 16.99 -9.33 5.62
N SER A 177 17.83 -8.40 6.04
CA SER A 177 19.28 -8.63 6.21
C SER A 177 19.55 -9.67 7.28
N GLN A 178 18.84 -9.59 8.41
CA GLN A 178 18.93 -10.57 9.50
C GLN A 178 18.44 -11.95 9.04
N VAL A 179 17.30 -12.03 8.38
CA VAL A 179 16.75 -13.29 7.83
C VAL A 179 17.72 -13.91 6.83
N LYS A 180 18.31 -13.12 5.91
CA LYS A 180 19.32 -13.57 4.96
C LYS A 180 20.53 -14.15 5.68
N TYR A 181 21.02 -13.46 6.71
CA TYR A 181 22.15 -13.96 7.52
C TYR A 181 21.81 -15.29 8.19
N MET A 182 20.64 -15.40 8.84
CA MET A 182 20.21 -16.63 9.52
C MET A 182 20.11 -17.81 8.52
N ILE A 183 19.53 -17.58 7.35
CA ILE A 183 19.41 -18.56 6.27
C ILE A 183 20.81 -19.02 5.81
N SER A 184 21.76 -18.09 5.60
CA SER A 184 23.13 -18.43 5.18
C SER A 184 23.87 -19.33 6.17
N GLN A 185 23.54 -19.20 7.46
CA GLN A 185 24.08 -20.02 8.54
C GLN A 185 23.24 -21.28 8.85
N LYS A 186 22.21 -21.57 8.04
CA LYS A 186 21.24 -22.66 8.29
C LYS A 186 20.58 -22.59 9.68
N LYS A 187 20.52 -21.41 10.29
CA LYS A 187 19.83 -21.18 11.56
C LYS A 187 18.34 -21.02 11.35
N TRP A 188 17.57 -21.42 12.33
CA TRP A 188 16.11 -21.30 12.29
C TRP A 188 15.68 -19.86 12.57
N VAL A 189 14.74 -19.37 11.77
CA VAL A 189 14.19 -18.01 11.90
C VAL A 189 12.72 -18.01 11.53
N ALA A 190 11.90 -17.37 12.37
CA ALA A 190 10.51 -17.05 12.08
C ALA A 190 10.39 -15.54 11.89
N PHE A 191 9.70 -15.10 10.85
CA PHE A 191 9.62 -13.69 10.49
C PHE A 191 8.31 -13.34 9.79
N LEU A 192 7.96 -12.04 9.78
CA LEU A 192 6.86 -11.55 8.95
C LEU A 192 7.21 -11.72 7.48
N GLY A 193 6.41 -12.49 6.78
CA GLY A 193 6.51 -12.69 5.34
C GLY A 193 5.28 -12.14 4.62
N TRP A 194 5.47 -11.62 3.41
CA TRP A 194 4.36 -11.15 2.58
C TRP A 194 4.65 -11.27 1.09
N GLN A 195 3.60 -11.30 0.32
CA GLN A 195 3.60 -11.29 -1.14
C GLN A 195 2.59 -10.24 -1.63
N PRO A 196 2.97 -9.33 -2.58
CA PRO A 196 4.22 -9.30 -3.34
C PRO A 196 5.40 -8.76 -2.54
N HIS A 197 6.54 -9.42 -2.66
CA HIS A 197 7.83 -8.92 -2.20
C HIS A 197 8.99 -9.72 -2.82
N HIS A 198 10.12 -9.06 -3.08
CA HIS A 198 11.30 -9.71 -3.65
C HIS A 198 11.90 -10.81 -2.75
N MET A 199 11.61 -10.80 -1.44
CA MET A 199 12.02 -11.88 -0.52
C MET A 199 11.56 -13.26 -0.98
N ASN A 200 10.41 -13.36 -1.64
CA ASN A 200 9.87 -14.62 -2.16
C ASN A 200 10.70 -15.20 -3.32
N ILE A 201 11.57 -14.40 -3.91
CA ILE A 201 12.52 -14.81 -4.96
C ILE A 201 13.89 -15.06 -4.35
N MET A 202 14.27 -14.25 -3.34
CA MET A 202 15.59 -14.30 -2.71
C MET A 202 15.75 -15.46 -1.72
N PHE A 203 14.67 -15.80 -1.02
CA PHE A 203 14.68 -16.80 0.04
C PHE A 203 13.88 -18.01 -0.41
N ASP A 204 14.46 -19.19 -0.26
CA ASP A 204 13.69 -20.43 -0.29
C ASP A 204 12.96 -20.55 1.05
N MET A 205 11.71 -20.06 1.06
CA MET A 205 10.88 -19.88 2.26
C MET A 205 9.48 -20.46 2.07
N ALA A 206 8.77 -20.66 3.18
CA ALA A 206 7.38 -21.07 3.19
C ALA A 206 6.60 -20.22 4.21
N TYR A 207 5.36 -19.91 3.87
CA TYR A 207 4.40 -19.30 4.80
C TYR A 207 3.85 -20.37 5.73
N LEU A 208 3.61 -20.00 6.99
CA LEU A 208 3.04 -20.89 7.99
C LEU A 208 1.52 -20.85 7.94
N ASP A 209 0.92 -22.03 8.09
CA ASP A 209 -0.52 -22.19 8.29
C ASP A 209 -0.95 -21.83 9.71
N GLY A 210 -2.27 -21.74 9.90
CA GLY A 210 -2.87 -21.59 11.23
C GLY A 210 -3.18 -20.18 11.66
N SER A 211 -3.15 -19.23 10.75
CA SER A 211 -3.73 -17.92 11.02
C SER A 211 -5.25 -18.01 11.22
N THR A 212 -5.78 -17.19 12.10
CA THR A 212 -7.19 -17.12 12.46
C THR A 212 -7.76 -15.75 12.19
N LYS A 213 -9.06 -15.57 12.36
CA LYS A 213 -9.72 -14.28 12.24
C LYS A 213 -9.10 -13.20 13.17
N GLU A 214 -8.60 -13.62 14.33
CA GLU A 214 -8.00 -12.76 15.35
C GLU A 214 -6.53 -12.44 15.06
N THR A 215 -5.89 -13.17 14.13
CA THR A 215 -4.48 -13.00 13.78
C THR A 215 -4.33 -12.41 12.36
N PHE A 216 -3.67 -13.11 11.44
CA PHE A 216 -3.47 -12.62 10.07
C PHE A 216 -4.67 -12.88 9.13
N GLY A 217 -5.80 -13.29 9.67
CA GLY A 217 -7.01 -13.63 8.93
C GLY A 217 -7.14 -15.13 8.68
N GLU A 218 -8.34 -15.54 8.30
CA GLU A 218 -8.61 -16.89 7.80
C GLU A 218 -7.87 -17.09 6.46
N ASN A 219 -7.77 -18.30 5.95
CA ASN A 219 -7.07 -18.60 4.69
C ASN A 219 -5.56 -18.32 4.71
N ASN A 220 -4.90 -18.60 5.85
CA ASN A 220 -3.44 -18.61 5.97
C ASN A 220 -2.75 -17.29 5.51
N GLY A 221 -3.33 -16.15 5.91
CA GLY A 221 -2.78 -14.83 5.64
C GLY A 221 -3.11 -14.28 4.26
N GLU A 222 -4.06 -14.88 3.53
CA GLU A 222 -4.59 -14.28 2.31
C GLU A 222 -5.05 -12.85 2.58
N SER A 223 -4.63 -11.94 1.74
CA SER A 223 -4.78 -10.51 1.97
C SER A 223 -5.19 -9.77 0.70
N ILE A 224 -5.91 -8.67 0.90
CA ILE A 224 -6.18 -7.69 -0.15
C ILE A 224 -5.59 -6.34 0.25
N VAL A 225 -5.20 -5.54 -0.73
CA VAL A 225 -4.74 -4.18 -0.48
C VAL A 225 -5.73 -3.19 -1.08
N ASN A 226 -6.20 -2.28 -0.23
CA ASN A 226 -7.18 -1.28 -0.65
C ASN A 226 -6.54 0.10 -0.82
N THR A 227 -7.16 0.89 -1.68
CA THR A 227 -7.05 2.34 -1.70
C THR A 227 -8.08 2.89 -0.72
N ILE A 228 -7.63 3.62 0.29
CA ILE A 228 -8.49 4.38 1.18
C ILE A 228 -8.24 5.87 1.00
N VAL A 229 -9.30 6.65 1.16
CA VAL A 229 -9.29 8.11 1.02
C VAL A 229 -10.01 8.76 2.19
N ARG A 230 -9.76 10.06 2.45
CA ARG A 230 -10.56 10.81 3.43
C ARG A 230 -12.04 10.91 3.02
N VAL A 231 -12.91 11.10 3.99
CA VAL A 231 -14.36 10.98 3.81
C VAL A 231 -14.94 11.81 2.65
N ASP A 232 -14.54 13.07 2.48
CA ASP A 232 -15.14 13.97 1.46
C ASP A 232 -14.43 13.88 0.09
N PHE A 233 -13.39 13.05 -0.03
CA PHE A 233 -12.52 13.02 -1.20
C PHE A 233 -13.26 12.70 -2.49
N VAL A 234 -14.21 11.78 -2.46
CA VAL A 234 -14.92 11.33 -3.67
C VAL A 234 -15.75 12.46 -4.29
N GLU A 235 -16.34 13.30 -3.46
CA GLU A 235 -17.16 14.44 -3.88
C GLU A 235 -16.28 15.60 -4.38
N GLU A 236 -15.16 15.85 -3.69
CA GLU A 236 -14.25 16.95 -4.03
C GLU A 236 -13.38 16.62 -5.27
N TYR A 237 -13.02 15.35 -5.46
CA TYR A 237 -12.12 14.88 -6.54
C TYR A 237 -12.72 13.72 -7.36
N PRO A 238 -13.87 13.88 -8.01
CA PRO A 238 -14.54 12.79 -8.73
C PRO A 238 -13.68 12.20 -9.87
N ASN A 239 -12.89 13.03 -10.56
CA ASN A 239 -12.00 12.60 -11.63
C ASN A 239 -10.82 11.76 -11.11
N VAL A 240 -10.17 12.20 -10.01
CA VAL A 240 -9.10 11.42 -9.36
C VAL A 240 -9.65 10.14 -8.75
N SER A 241 -10.86 10.19 -8.17
CA SER A 241 -11.55 9.01 -7.64
C SER A 241 -11.83 7.97 -8.74
N THR A 242 -12.20 8.39 -9.95
CA THR A 242 -12.35 7.51 -11.11
C THR A 242 -11.03 6.84 -11.47
N PHE A 243 -9.94 7.61 -11.54
CA PHE A 243 -8.61 7.06 -11.78
C PHE A 243 -8.22 6.03 -10.71
N LEU A 244 -8.36 6.38 -9.42
CA LEU A 244 -7.98 5.50 -8.32
C LEU A 244 -8.82 4.22 -8.23
N LYS A 245 -10.10 4.27 -8.62
CA LYS A 245 -10.96 3.07 -8.72
C LYS A 245 -10.48 2.11 -9.80
N ASN A 246 -9.95 2.65 -10.89
CA ASN A 246 -9.42 1.88 -12.00
C ASN A 246 -7.99 1.37 -11.75
N LEU A 247 -7.23 2.02 -10.83
CA LEU A 247 -5.82 1.73 -10.56
C LEU A 247 -5.68 0.41 -9.82
N LYS A 248 -5.35 -0.65 -10.55
CA LYS A 248 -5.19 -2.01 -10.02
C LYS A 248 -3.85 -2.60 -10.42
N PHE A 249 -3.23 -3.27 -9.47
CA PHE A 249 -1.92 -3.92 -9.64
C PHE A 249 -2.07 -5.43 -9.46
N SER A 250 -1.31 -6.20 -10.23
CA SER A 250 -1.13 -7.62 -9.96
C SER A 250 0.05 -7.83 -9.02
N VAL A 251 0.03 -8.94 -8.29
CA VAL A 251 1.17 -9.40 -7.47
C VAL A 251 2.43 -9.50 -8.32
N ASP A 252 2.33 -10.04 -9.55
CA ASP A 252 3.46 -10.17 -10.47
C ASP A 252 4.07 -8.83 -10.87
N SER A 253 3.25 -7.83 -11.16
CA SER A 253 3.74 -6.49 -11.54
C SER A 253 4.53 -5.82 -10.42
N ILE A 254 4.05 -5.91 -9.18
CA ILE A 254 4.75 -5.35 -8.03
C ILE A 254 6.04 -6.13 -7.75
N ASN A 255 6.00 -7.47 -7.80
CA ASN A 255 7.19 -8.31 -7.64
C ASN A 255 8.30 -7.95 -8.64
N LYS A 256 7.96 -7.75 -9.93
CA LYS A 256 8.94 -7.38 -10.96
C LYS A 256 9.61 -6.04 -10.68
N MET A 257 8.83 -5.02 -10.33
CA MET A 257 9.36 -3.70 -9.99
C MET A 257 10.24 -3.74 -8.73
N MET A 258 9.80 -4.46 -7.69
CA MET A 258 10.59 -4.62 -6.47
C MET A 258 11.90 -5.38 -6.71
N LEU A 259 11.88 -6.39 -7.57
CA LEU A 259 13.08 -7.14 -7.95
C LEU A 259 14.08 -6.27 -8.71
N GLU A 260 13.62 -5.35 -9.54
CA GLU A 260 14.48 -4.41 -10.26
C GLU A 260 15.20 -3.48 -9.26
N LEU A 261 14.48 -2.86 -8.32
CA LEU A 261 15.06 -2.06 -7.23
C LEU A 261 16.03 -2.85 -6.35
N TYR A 262 15.76 -4.13 -6.15
CA TYR A 262 16.66 -4.97 -5.36
C TYR A 262 17.98 -5.26 -6.10
N LYS A 263 17.93 -5.51 -7.41
CA LYS A 263 19.09 -5.84 -8.23
C LYS A 263 19.99 -4.64 -8.46
N ASP A 264 19.43 -3.46 -8.63
CA ASP A 264 20.17 -2.23 -8.87
C ASP A 264 19.83 -1.17 -7.80
N LYS A 265 20.77 -0.97 -6.88
CA LYS A 265 20.64 -0.04 -5.76
C LYS A 265 20.83 1.43 -6.12
N SER A 266 21.20 1.72 -7.37
CA SER A 266 21.28 3.08 -7.89
C SER A 266 19.93 3.60 -8.38
N LEU A 267 18.94 2.73 -8.59
CA LEU A 267 17.63 3.09 -9.07
C LEU A 267 16.74 3.65 -7.95
N GLU A 268 16.04 4.73 -8.27
CA GLU A 268 15.00 5.29 -7.41
C GLU A 268 13.64 4.67 -7.75
N PRO A 269 12.72 4.54 -6.77
CA PRO A 269 11.38 3.99 -6.99
C PRO A 269 10.61 4.68 -8.11
N LYS A 270 10.81 5.99 -8.28
CA LYS A 270 10.19 6.79 -9.36
C LYS A 270 10.65 6.31 -10.73
N ASP A 271 11.94 6.04 -10.90
CA ASP A 271 12.51 5.65 -12.19
C ASP A 271 12.01 4.28 -12.62
N VAL A 272 11.98 3.33 -11.68
CA VAL A 272 11.41 2.00 -11.91
C VAL A 272 9.92 2.08 -12.23
N ALA A 273 9.17 2.91 -11.51
CA ALA A 273 7.74 3.11 -11.75
C ALA A 273 7.46 3.66 -13.16
N VAL A 274 8.21 4.68 -13.59
CA VAL A 274 8.06 5.31 -14.92
C VAL A 274 8.49 4.36 -16.03
N LYS A 275 9.62 3.67 -15.88
CA LYS A 275 10.08 2.65 -16.81
C LYS A 275 9.03 1.55 -16.97
N TRP A 276 8.54 1.01 -15.86
CA TRP A 276 7.52 -0.04 -15.88
C TRP A 276 6.23 0.43 -16.56
N LEU A 277 5.76 1.66 -16.32
CA LEU A 277 4.61 2.24 -17.02
C LEU A 277 4.83 2.29 -18.53
N ASN A 278 6.02 2.72 -18.97
CA ASN A 278 6.37 2.80 -20.39
C ASN A 278 6.36 1.42 -21.06
N GLU A 279 6.75 0.37 -20.35
CA GLU A 279 6.73 -1.02 -20.83
C GLU A 279 5.31 -1.62 -20.80
N ASN A 280 4.39 -1.09 -19.97
CA ASN A 280 3.04 -1.62 -19.72
C ASN A 280 1.92 -0.65 -20.14
N LYS A 281 2.13 0.08 -21.25
CA LYS A 281 1.19 1.11 -21.75
C LYS A 281 -0.26 0.62 -21.94
N SER A 282 -0.45 -0.66 -22.19
CA SER A 282 -1.80 -1.26 -22.34
C SER A 282 -2.66 -1.13 -21.06
N LEU A 283 -2.04 -1.05 -19.88
CA LEU A 283 -2.74 -0.83 -18.62
C LEU A 283 -3.27 0.59 -18.50
N LEU A 284 -2.57 1.59 -19.06
CA LEU A 284 -2.98 2.99 -19.04
C LEU A 284 -4.36 3.19 -19.64
N LYS A 285 -4.70 2.45 -20.73
CA LYS A 285 -6.02 2.53 -21.33
C LYS A 285 -7.13 2.12 -20.35
N LYS A 286 -6.85 1.11 -19.52
CA LYS A 286 -7.80 0.64 -18.50
C LYS A 286 -7.88 1.63 -17.33
N TRP A 287 -6.72 2.09 -16.84
CA TRP A 287 -6.64 2.97 -15.68
C TRP A 287 -7.19 4.37 -15.94
N LEU A 288 -7.05 4.85 -17.17
CA LEU A 288 -7.50 6.19 -17.58
C LEU A 288 -8.89 6.19 -18.25
N LYS A 289 -9.61 5.06 -18.26
CA LYS A 289 -10.98 5.02 -18.76
C LYS A 289 -11.89 5.94 -17.95
N GLY A 290 -12.49 6.93 -18.62
CA GLY A 290 -13.38 7.92 -17.99
C GLY A 290 -12.66 9.02 -17.22
N VAL A 291 -11.33 9.07 -17.28
CA VAL A 291 -10.49 10.08 -16.63
C VAL A 291 -10.16 11.20 -17.63
N LYS A 292 -10.10 12.43 -17.14
CA LYS A 292 -9.72 13.63 -17.90
C LYS A 292 -8.52 14.32 -17.28
N THR A 293 -7.96 15.31 -17.95
CA THR A 293 -6.99 16.25 -17.37
C THR A 293 -7.60 17.03 -16.21
N ALA A 294 -6.79 17.62 -15.35
CA ALA A 294 -7.22 18.37 -14.17
C ALA A 294 -8.12 19.58 -14.51
N ASP A 295 -8.03 20.12 -15.73
CA ASP A 295 -8.92 21.17 -16.22
C ASP A 295 -10.21 20.62 -16.86
N GLY A 296 -10.39 19.31 -16.91
CA GLY A 296 -11.57 18.61 -17.46
C GLY A 296 -11.64 18.57 -18.98
N LYS A 297 -10.68 19.11 -19.71
CA LYS A 297 -10.75 19.33 -21.18
C LYS A 297 -10.01 18.27 -21.99
N GLY A 298 -8.86 17.78 -21.47
CA GLY A 298 -7.98 16.88 -22.19
C GLY A 298 -8.33 15.41 -22.07
N ASP A 299 -7.95 14.62 -23.07
CA ASP A 299 -7.95 13.15 -23.03
C ASP A 299 -6.76 12.69 -22.17
N ALA A 300 -7.06 12.10 -21.01
CA ALA A 300 -6.05 11.66 -20.07
C ALA A 300 -5.12 10.59 -20.66
N TYR A 301 -5.66 9.64 -21.43
CA TYR A 301 -4.86 8.58 -22.03
C TYR A 301 -3.86 9.15 -23.04
N LYS A 302 -4.32 10.03 -23.94
CA LYS A 302 -3.44 10.68 -24.93
C LYS A 302 -2.31 11.45 -24.25
N ILE A 303 -2.63 12.31 -23.27
CA ILE A 303 -1.65 13.14 -22.56
C ILE A 303 -0.57 12.29 -21.88
N VAL A 304 -0.96 11.22 -21.18
CA VAL A 304 0.00 10.34 -20.51
C VAL A 304 0.83 9.55 -21.52
N MET A 305 0.22 9.07 -22.62
CA MET A 305 0.93 8.37 -23.68
C MET A 305 1.97 9.25 -24.37
N ASP A 306 1.61 10.48 -24.71
CA ASP A 306 2.51 11.45 -25.36
C ASP A 306 3.71 11.78 -24.46
N SER A 307 3.55 11.70 -23.13
CA SER A 307 4.64 11.97 -22.17
C SER A 307 5.76 10.92 -22.16
N PHE A 308 5.58 9.78 -22.82
CA PHE A 308 6.62 8.75 -23.01
C PHE A 308 7.34 8.86 -24.36
N LEU A 309 6.91 9.78 -25.23
CA LEU A 309 7.54 10.01 -26.54
C LEU A 309 8.56 11.15 -26.50
N ASN A 310 8.50 11.95 -25.43
CA ASN A 310 9.39 13.10 -25.15
C ASN A 310 10.33 12.75 -23.98
#